data_aa1875672b729d6e445ff0ab503ecf99
#
_entry.id   aa1875672b729d6e445ff0ab503ecf99
#
_cell.length_a   1.000
_cell.length_b   1.000
_cell.length_c   1.000
_cell.angle_alpha   90.00
_cell.angle_beta   90.00
_cell.angle_gamma   90.00
#
_symmetry.space_group_name_H-M   'P 1'
#
loop_
_entity.id
_entity.type
_entity.pdbx_description
1 polymer ?
#
loop_
_entity_poly.entity_id
_entity_poly.type
_entity_poly.pdbx_seq_one_letter_code
_entity_poly.pdbx_strand_id
1 'polypeptide(L)'
;RYIDMDRQEGARAFEKLVKGEPADWLKKCITCFACNEYCPTGARPFDLILRRIAEAGNYVDPKLLTALQARFTAKGDFQPPRVKGPVLSLCTIEAVIPWAFQGRLFAGLDVVKGRHYFCNVLFPHLGNEAIMREGIKPLVDRYAALGAEEIIFAHDDCYALMADAAPQYGVALPFRPVHIFEYLAGYLRSHREDIRPLHWKVAYQRPCASRLTPGKENHLDDIFRLIGVER
;
A
#
# COMPACT_ATOMS: atom_id res chain seq x y z
N ARG A 1 -9.81 -19.96 3.12
CA ARG A 1 -10.14 -19.67 1.71
C ARG A 1 -11.41 -18.83 1.69
N TYR A 2 -11.41 -17.73 0.95
CA TYR A 2 -12.59 -16.86 0.80
C TYR A 2 -13.46 -17.30 -0.38
N ILE A 3 -12.86 -17.98 -1.35
CA ILE A 3 -13.51 -18.57 -2.50
C ILE A 3 -13.20 -20.06 -2.46
N ASP A 4 -14.24 -20.87 -2.38
CA ASP A 4 -14.11 -22.33 -2.31
C ASP A 4 -14.09 -22.91 -3.74
N MET A 5 -12.88 -22.97 -4.28
CA MET A 5 -12.59 -23.57 -5.59
C MET A 5 -11.30 -24.37 -5.49
N ASP A 6 -11.28 -25.52 -6.12
CA ASP A 6 -10.03 -26.22 -6.36
C ASP A 6 -9.22 -25.57 -7.49
N ARG A 7 -8.03 -26.10 -7.79
CA ARG A 7 -7.14 -25.53 -8.81
C ARG A 7 -7.76 -25.56 -10.21
N GLN A 8 -8.48 -26.61 -10.56
CA GLN A 8 -9.07 -26.75 -11.89
C GLN A 8 -10.31 -25.87 -12.04
N GLU A 9 -11.14 -25.80 -11.01
CA GLU A 9 -12.29 -24.88 -10.96
C GLU A 9 -11.84 -23.43 -11.04
N GLY A 10 -10.79 -23.06 -10.30
CA GLY A 10 -10.20 -21.73 -10.36
C GLY A 10 -9.66 -21.38 -11.75
N ALA A 11 -8.99 -22.33 -12.43
CA ALA A 11 -8.51 -22.13 -13.79
C ALA A 11 -9.69 -21.89 -14.76
N ARG A 12 -10.72 -22.74 -14.75
CA ARG A 12 -11.93 -22.57 -15.58
C ARG A 12 -12.66 -21.25 -15.28
N ALA A 13 -12.76 -20.91 -13.99
CA ALA A 13 -13.39 -19.66 -13.58
C ALA A 13 -12.60 -18.42 -14.10
N PHE A 14 -11.28 -18.52 -14.10
CA PHE A 14 -10.43 -17.46 -14.62
C PHE A 14 -10.45 -17.35 -16.15
N GLU A 15 -10.52 -18.49 -16.87
CA GLU A 15 -10.72 -18.49 -18.34
C GLU A 15 -12.00 -17.77 -18.75
N LYS A 16 -13.11 -17.98 -18.03
CA LYS A 16 -14.37 -17.24 -18.24
C LYS A 16 -14.15 -15.74 -18.06
N LEU A 17 -13.42 -15.36 -16.99
CA LEU A 17 -13.09 -13.98 -16.71
C LEU A 17 -12.30 -13.34 -17.86
N VAL A 18 -11.31 -14.06 -18.41
CA VAL A 18 -10.52 -13.60 -19.59
C VAL A 18 -11.43 -13.37 -20.80
N LYS A 19 -12.40 -14.25 -21.03
CA LYS A 19 -13.37 -14.14 -22.13
C LYS A 19 -14.44 -13.06 -21.92
N GLY A 20 -14.48 -12.42 -20.75
CA GLY A 20 -15.49 -11.41 -20.41
C GLY A 20 -16.84 -12.01 -20.03
N GLU A 21 -16.89 -13.30 -19.71
CA GLU A 21 -18.10 -13.96 -19.27
C GLU A 21 -18.43 -13.58 -17.81
N PRO A 22 -19.73 -13.60 -17.41
CA PRO A 22 -20.14 -13.36 -16.04
C PRO A 22 -19.46 -14.30 -15.04
N ALA A 23 -19.04 -13.76 -13.90
CA ALA A 23 -18.32 -14.51 -12.87
C ALA A 23 -18.82 -14.14 -11.46
N ASP A 24 -19.82 -14.88 -10.96
CA ASP A 24 -20.45 -14.60 -9.66
C ASP A 24 -19.48 -14.65 -8.47
N TRP A 25 -18.38 -15.40 -8.61
CA TRP A 25 -17.35 -15.45 -7.57
C TRP A 25 -16.64 -14.11 -7.33
N LEU A 26 -16.70 -13.16 -8.27
CA LEU A 26 -16.17 -11.81 -8.09
C LEU A 26 -16.77 -11.12 -6.86
N LYS A 27 -18.05 -11.38 -6.56
CA LYS A 27 -18.73 -10.86 -5.36
C LYS A 27 -18.13 -11.37 -4.04
N LYS A 28 -17.38 -12.47 -4.09
CA LYS A 28 -16.68 -13.07 -2.94
C LYS A 28 -15.20 -12.67 -2.88
N CYS A 29 -14.71 -11.94 -3.87
CA CYS A 29 -13.32 -11.47 -3.92
C CYS A 29 -13.12 -10.39 -2.84
N ILE A 30 -12.19 -10.60 -1.93
CA ILE A 30 -11.83 -9.64 -0.88
C ILE A 30 -10.71 -8.68 -1.29
N THR A 31 -10.34 -8.66 -2.57
CA THR A 31 -9.36 -7.73 -3.13
C THR A 31 -7.99 -7.74 -2.42
N CYS A 32 -7.52 -8.91 -2.00
CA CYS A 32 -6.31 -9.06 -1.17
C CYS A 32 -4.99 -9.12 -1.95
N PHE A 33 -4.99 -8.94 -3.27
CA PHE A 33 -3.82 -9.01 -4.17
C PHE A 33 -3.06 -10.36 -4.20
N ALA A 34 -3.49 -11.38 -3.48
CA ALA A 34 -2.79 -12.66 -3.40
C ALA A 34 -2.60 -13.33 -4.77
N CYS A 35 -3.56 -13.16 -5.69
CA CYS A 35 -3.46 -13.70 -7.04
C CYS A 35 -2.31 -13.09 -7.84
N ASN A 36 -1.94 -11.84 -7.61
CA ASN A 36 -0.76 -11.22 -8.24
C ASN A 36 0.54 -11.79 -7.64
N GLU A 37 0.62 -11.88 -6.31
CA GLU A 37 1.79 -12.39 -5.61
C GLU A 37 2.13 -13.84 -5.98
N TYR A 38 1.10 -14.69 -6.03
CA TYR A 38 1.28 -16.13 -6.28
C TYR A 38 1.15 -16.53 -7.75
N CYS A 39 1.06 -15.56 -8.67
CA CYS A 39 1.02 -15.84 -10.09
C CYS A 39 2.40 -16.33 -10.58
N PRO A 40 2.52 -17.57 -11.06
CA PRO A 40 3.83 -18.13 -11.44
C PRO A 40 4.42 -17.47 -12.71
N THR A 41 3.60 -16.77 -13.46
CA THR A 41 4.00 -16.10 -14.72
C THR A 41 4.13 -14.58 -14.55
N GLY A 42 3.80 -14.03 -13.37
CA GLY A 42 3.80 -12.58 -13.15
C GLY A 42 2.71 -11.82 -13.92
N ALA A 43 1.66 -12.51 -14.40
CA ALA A 43 0.63 -11.94 -15.27
C ALA A 43 -0.36 -10.96 -14.59
N ARG A 44 -0.24 -10.74 -13.27
CA ARG A 44 -1.08 -9.80 -12.49
C ARG A 44 -2.59 -10.04 -12.65
N PRO A 45 -3.10 -11.23 -12.26
CA PRO A 45 -4.51 -11.58 -12.44
C PRO A 45 -5.48 -10.61 -11.76
N PHE A 46 -5.07 -9.94 -10.68
CA PHE A 46 -5.91 -8.99 -9.98
C PHE A 46 -6.29 -7.78 -10.84
N ASP A 47 -5.42 -7.35 -11.74
CA ASP A 47 -5.69 -6.19 -12.60
C ASP A 47 -6.88 -6.50 -13.54
N LEU A 48 -6.98 -7.75 -14.04
CA LEU A 48 -8.15 -8.21 -14.79
C LEU A 48 -9.38 -8.34 -13.89
N ILE A 49 -9.23 -8.93 -12.70
CA ILE A 49 -10.31 -9.07 -11.73
C ILE A 49 -10.92 -7.70 -11.41
N LEU A 50 -10.08 -6.70 -11.13
CA LEU A 50 -10.52 -5.35 -10.80
C LEU A 50 -11.29 -4.70 -11.97
N ARG A 51 -10.78 -4.87 -13.20
CA ARG A 51 -11.49 -4.41 -14.41
C ARG A 51 -12.88 -5.04 -14.53
N ARG A 52 -12.99 -6.35 -14.33
CA ARG A 52 -14.29 -7.06 -14.40
C ARG A 52 -15.23 -6.66 -13.27
N ILE A 53 -14.72 -6.39 -12.08
CA ILE A 53 -15.50 -5.83 -10.98
C ILE A 53 -16.06 -4.44 -11.37
N ALA A 54 -15.23 -3.59 -11.94
CA ALA A 54 -15.66 -2.25 -12.39
C ALA A 54 -16.71 -2.32 -13.51
N GLU A 55 -16.54 -3.22 -14.48
CA GLU A 55 -17.50 -3.45 -15.57
C GLU A 55 -18.85 -3.96 -15.06
N ALA A 56 -18.84 -4.80 -14.01
CA ALA A 56 -20.06 -5.31 -13.40
C ALA A 56 -20.85 -4.24 -12.61
N GLY A 57 -20.24 -3.13 -12.23
CA GLY A 57 -20.89 -1.92 -11.72
C GLY A 57 -21.50 -1.99 -10.33
N ASN A 58 -21.47 -3.13 -9.63
CA ASN A 58 -22.23 -3.36 -8.40
C ASN A 58 -21.41 -3.93 -7.24
N TYR A 59 -20.10 -3.63 -7.19
CA TYR A 59 -19.26 -4.19 -6.12
C TYR A 59 -19.48 -3.50 -4.77
N VAL A 60 -19.69 -2.20 -4.79
CA VAL A 60 -19.95 -1.37 -3.60
C VAL A 60 -21.10 -0.42 -3.89
N ASP A 61 -21.90 -0.14 -2.87
CA ASP A 61 -22.98 0.86 -2.96
C ASP A 61 -22.38 2.21 -3.44
N PRO A 62 -22.89 2.79 -4.53
CA PRO A 62 -22.43 4.08 -5.04
C PRO A 62 -22.48 5.21 -4.02
N LYS A 63 -23.44 5.19 -3.09
CA LYS A 63 -23.55 6.19 -2.01
C LYS A 63 -22.36 6.06 -1.04
N LEU A 64 -21.98 4.81 -0.69
CA LEU A 64 -20.82 4.59 0.16
C LEU A 64 -19.53 5.03 -0.55
N LEU A 65 -19.35 4.71 -1.82
CA LEU A 65 -18.21 5.14 -2.62
C LEU A 65 -18.08 6.67 -2.63
N THR A 66 -19.20 7.38 -2.91
CA THR A 66 -19.26 8.84 -2.92
C THR A 66 -18.92 9.43 -1.54
N ALA A 67 -19.45 8.85 -0.47
CA ALA A 67 -19.18 9.30 0.90
C ALA A 67 -17.70 9.11 1.28
N LEU A 68 -17.10 7.98 0.91
CA LEU A 68 -15.67 7.71 1.15
C LEU A 68 -14.79 8.64 0.33
N GLN A 69 -15.13 8.87 -0.95
CA GLN A 69 -14.42 9.81 -1.79
C GLN A 69 -14.45 11.22 -1.19
N ALA A 70 -15.63 11.72 -0.79
CA ALA A 70 -15.76 13.01 -0.13
C ALA A 70 -14.99 13.09 1.21
N ARG A 71 -14.95 11.98 1.97
CA ARG A 71 -14.21 11.89 3.23
C ARG A 71 -12.70 12.04 3.04
N PHE A 72 -12.15 11.44 1.99
CA PHE A 72 -10.70 11.39 1.77
C PHE A 72 -10.20 12.46 0.79
N THR A 73 -11.07 13.11 0.04
CA THR A 73 -10.69 14.24 -0.82
C THR A 73 -10.20 15.41 0.04
N ALA A 74 -9.00 15.86 -0.27
CA ALA A 74 -8.45 17.08 0.31
C ALA A 74 -9.21 18.31 -0.21
N LYS A 75 -9.42 19.30 0.65
CA LYS A 75 -10.11 20.54 0.31
C LYS A 75 -9.17 21.74 0.45
N GLY A 76 -9.39 22.74 -0.38
CA GLY A 76 -8.64 24.00 -0.39
C GLY A 76 -7.28 23.89 -1.06
N ASP A 77 -6.68 25.06 -1.25
CA ASP A 77 -5.32 25.16 -1.80
C ASP A 77 -4.31 24.63 -0.79
N PHE A 78 -3.32 23.90 -1.30
CA PHE A 78 -2.28 23.31 -0.49
C PHE A 78 -0.93 23.48 -1.18
N GLN A 79 0.01 24.07 -0.47
CA GLN A 79 1.39 24.18 -0.89
C GLN A 79 2.25 23.24 -0.03
N PRO A 80 2.86 22.21 -0.62
CA PRO A 80 3.78 21.34 0.11
C PRO A 80 4.93 22.14 0.71
N PRO A 81 5.32 21.89 1.98
CA PRO A 81 6.50 22.54 2.54
C PRO A 81 7.76 22.07 1.81
N ARG A 82 8.78 22.91 1.72
CA ARG A 82 10.12 22.48 1.33
C ARG A 82 10.83 21.88 2.53
N VAL A 83 11.45 20.73 2.33
CA VAL A 83 12.19 20.01 3.37
C VAL A 83 13.66 19.85 2.97
N LYS A 84 14.53 19.54 3.94
CA LYS A 84 15.98 19.41 3.69
C LYS A 84 16.50 17.99 3.90
N GLY A 85 15.72 17.13 4.51
CA GLY A 85 16.11 15.76 4.87
C GLY A 85 15.10 14.71 4.40
N PRO A 86 15.30 13.47 4.85
CA PRO A 86 14.35 12.39 4.58
C PRO A 86 12.98 12.72 5.16
N VAL A 87 11.94 12.38 4.42
CA VAL A 87 10.54 12.65 4.78
C VAL A 87 9.85 11.38 5.22
N LEU A 88 9.14 11.43 6.33
CA LEU A 88 8.20 10.39 6.75
C LEU A 88 6.78 10.75 6.30
N SER A 89 6.23 9.96 5.40
CA SER A 89 4.84 10.09 4.96
C SER A 89 3.95 9.16 5.78
N LEU A 90 3.03 9.76 6.52
CA LEU A 90 2.05 9.06 7.36
C LEU A 90 0.68 8.94 6.68
N CYS A 91 0.47 9.60 5.52
CA CYS A 91 -0.83 9.59 4.87
C CYS A 91 -1.94 10.00 5.86
N THR A 92 -2.96 9.16 6.04
CA THR A 92 -4.03 9.32 7.03
C THR A 92 -3.90 8.38 8.23
N ILE A 93 -2.89 7.50 8.26
CA ILE A 93 -2.73 6.49 9.32
C ILE A 93 -2.39 7.12 10.68
N GLU A 94 -1.74 8.26 10.68
CA GLU A 94 -1.42 9.01 11.91
C GLU A 94 -2.68 9.36 12.72
N ALA A 95 -3.81 9.57 12.05
CA ALA A 95 -5.09 9.83 12.75
C ALA A 95 -5.59 8.60 13.54
N VAL A 96 -5.10 7.40 13.21
CA VAL A 96 -5.50 6.13 13.85
C VAL A 96 -4.52 5.73 14.96
N ILE A 97 -3.21 5.87 14.70
CA ILE A 97 -2.15 5.43 15.62
C ILE A 97 -1.06 6.51 15.78
N PRO A 98 -1.40 7.72 16.24
CA PRO A 98 -0.46 8.84 16.32
C PRO A 98 0.75 8.55 17.23
N TRP A 99 0.56 7.74 18.25
CA TRP A 99 1.60 7.35 19.20
C TRP A 99 2.70 6.48 18.61
N ALA A 100 2.42 5.75 17.51
CA ALA A 100 3.38 4.84 16.89
C ALA A 100 4.54 5.56 16.18
N PHE A 101 4.40 6.84 15.88
CA PHE A 101 5.37 7.64 15.12
C PHE A 101 6.07 8.69 16.00
N GLN A 102 6.18 8.43 17.28
CA GLN A 102 6.84 9.31 18.25
C GLN A 102 8.18 8.71 18.73
N GLY A 103 9.03 9.56 19.30
CA GLY A 103 10.28 9.12 19.91
C GLY A 103 11.51 9.16 18.98
N ARG A 104 12.64 8.63 19.50
CA ARG A 104 13.96 8.71 18.85
C ARG A 104 14.02 8.11 17.45
N LEU A 105 13.25 7.07 17.19
CA LEU A 105 13.21 6.38 15.90
C LEU A 105 12.85 7.33 14.74
N PHE A 106 12.08 8.36 15.01
CA PHE A 106 11.56 9.29 14.00
C PHE A 106 12.08 10.72 14.21
N ALA A 107 12.93 10.93 15.23
CA ALA A 107 13.51 12.22 15.49
C ALA A 107 14.42 12.64 14.32
N GLY A 108 14.25 13.87 13.83
CA GLY A 108 15.02 14.40 12.70
C GLY A 108 14.42 14.11 11.32
N LEU A 109 13.26 13.41 11.24
CA LEU A 109 12.51 13.30 10.00
C LEU A 109 11.50 14.44 9.87
N ASP A 110 11.41 15.00 8.67
CA ASP A 110 10.28 15.86 8.31
C ASP A 110 9.03 15.00 8.09
N VAL A 111 7.89 15.39 8.65
CA VAL A 111 6.66 14.56 8.60
C VAL A 111 5.62 15.23 7.72
N VAL A 112 5.10 14.47 6.75
CA VAL A 112 3.93 14.86 5.96
C VAL A 112 2.77 13.90 6.21
N LYS A 113 1.55 14.46 6.33
CA LYS A 113 0.36 13.71 6.72
C LYS A 113 -0.93 14.36 6.24
N GLY A 114 -2.02 13.62 6.40
CA GLY A 114 -3.35 14.11 6.11
C GLY A 114 -3.83 13.84 4.68
N ARG A 115 -5.00 14.38 4.37
CA ARG A 115 -5.74 14.05 3.13
C ARG A 115 -5.01 14.46 1.85
N HIS A 116 -4.19 15.49 1.88
CA HIS A 116 -3.38 15.90 0.73
C HIS A 116 -2.37 14.83 0.30
N TYR A 117 -2.00 13.92 1.20
CA TYR A 117 -1.09 12.82 0.96
C TYR A 117 -1.79 11.44 0.93
N PHE A 118 -3.12 11.42 0.79
CA PHE A 118 -3.89 10.18 0.72
C PHE A 118 -3.64 9.45 -0.61
N CYS A 119 -3.27 8.16 -0.53
CA CYS A 119 -2.82 7.36 -1.67
C CYS A 119 -3.94 6.82 -2.58
N ASN A 120 -5.20 6.90 -2.17
CA ASN A 120 -6.36 6.37 -2.88
C ASN A 120 -6.37 4.84 -3.11
N VAL A 121 -5.44 4.05 -2.57
CA VAL A 121 -5.41 2.58 -2.73
C VAL A 121 -6.61 1.89 -2.07
N LEU A 122 -7.32 2.58 -1.20
CA LEU A 122 -8.62 2.13 -0.71
C LEU A 122 -9.62 1.83 -1.85
N PHE A 123 -9.62 2.65 -2.92
CA PHE A 123 -10.64 2.56 -3.97
C PHE A 123 -10.55 1.30 -4.84
N PRO A 124 -9.38 0.77 -5.22
CA PRO A 124 -9.26 -0.57 -5.78
C PRO A 124 -9.90 -1.67 -4.92
N HIS A 125 -9.78 -1.59 -3.59
CA HIS A 125 -10.47 -2.51 -2.68
C HIS A 125 -12.00 -2.38 -2.73
N LEU A 126 -12.50 -1.27 -3.23
CA LEU A 126 -13.92 -1.01 -3.46
C LEU A 126 -14.34 -1.24 -4.92
N GLY A 127 -13.46 -1.82 -5.74
CA GLY A 127 -13.74 -2.08 -7.15
C GLY A 127 -13.61 -0.86 -8.07
N ASN A 128 -13.01 0.22 -7.61
CA ASN A 128 -12.84 1.45 -8.38
C ASN A 128 -11.35 1.84 -8.52
N GLU A 129 -10.73 1.39 -9.59
CA GLU A 129 -9.33 1.69 -9.90
C GLU A 129 -9.14 3.13 -10.42
N ALA A 130 -10.14 3.69 -11.09
CA ALA A 130 -10.01 4.98 -11.77
C ALA A 130 -9.61 6.10 -10.80
N ILE A 131 -10.22 6.14 -9.62
CA ILE A 131 -9.92 7.16 -8.59
C ILE A 131 -8.44 7.07 -8.16
N MET A 132 -7.92 5.86 -7.97
CA MET A 132 -6.51 5.67 -7.64
C MET A 132 -5.62 6.11 -8.79
N ARG A 133 -5.86 5.61 -10.00
CA ARG A 133 -5.06 5.89 -11.19
C ARG A 133 -4.97 7.38 -11.49
N GLU A 134 -6.08 8.09 -11.45
CA GLU A 134 -6.15 9.54 -11.66
C GLU A 134 -5.41 10.33 -10.56
N GLY A 135 -5.39 9.78 -9.35
CA GLY A 135 -4.71 10.37 -8.19
C GLY A 135 -3.19 10.21 -8.16
N ILE A 136 -2.60 9.27 -8.95
CA ILE A 136 -1.15 8.95 -8.86
C ILE A 136 -0.30 10.17 -9.22
N LYS A 137 -0.46 10.72 -10.42
CA LYS A 137 0.40 11.83 -10.89
C LYS A 137 0.30 13.07 -9.99
N PRO A 138 -0.90 13.56 -9.60
CA PRO A 138 -1.03 14.68 -8.66
C PRO A 138 -0.35 14.42 -7.31
N LEU A 139 -0.40 13.18 -6.82
CA LEU A 139 0.23 12.82 -5.55
C LEU A 139 1.76 12.77 -5.67
N VAL A 140 2.28 12.20 -6.76
CA VAL A 140 3.73 12.19 -7.05
C VAL A 140 4.25 13.62 -7.16
N ASP A 141 3.56 14.52 -7.87
CA ASP A 141 3.95 15.92 -8.01
C ASP A 141 4.00 16.64 -6.64
N ARG A 142 3.05 16.30 -5.76
CA ARG A 142 3.01 16.86 -4.40
C ARG A 142 4.19 16.39 -3.55
N TYR A 143 4.57 15.12 -3.66
CA TYR A 143 5.78 14.62 -3.03
C TYR A 143 7.05 15.22 -3.63
N ALA A 144 7.11 15.35 -4.96
CA ALA A 144 8.24 15.98 -5.65
C ALA A 144 8.46 17.44 -5.20
N ALA A 145 7.38 18.17 -4.95
CA ALA A 145 7.44 19.55 -4.48
C ALA A 145 8.07 19.71 -3.09
N LEU A 146 8.16 18.63 -2.29
CA LEU A 146 8.90 18.64 -1.01
C LEU A 146 10.40 18.86 -1.23
N GLY A 147 10.96 18.40 -2.36
CA GLY A 147 12.38 18.49 -2.67
C GLY A 147 13.25 17.45 -1.96
N ALA A 148 12.65 16.42 -1.36
CA ALA A 148 13.37 15.31 -0.72
C ALA A 148 13.84 14.28 -1.74
N GLU A 149 15.06 13.75 -1.55
CA GLU A 149 15.59 12.65 -2.36
C GLU A 149 14.95 11.31 -1.99
N GLU A 150 14.56 11.15 -0.72
CA GLU A 150 13.94 9.94 -0.18
C GLU A 150 12.66 10.26 0.58
N ILE A 151 11.64 9.42 0.36
CA ILE A 151 10.38 9.50 1.09
C ILE A 151 10.08 8.14 1.71
N ILE A 152 10.02 8.13 3.05
CA ILE A 152 9.73 6.96 3.86
C ILE A 152 8.21 6.85 3.99
N PHE A 153 7.64 5.76 3.52
CA PHE A 153 6.21 5.50 3.60
C PHE A 153 5.91 4.56 4.78
N ALA A 154 5.12 5.06 5.73
CA ALA A 154 4.72 4.29 6.90
C ALA A 154 3.59 3.28 6.62
N HIS A 155 2.86 3.45 5.51
CA HIS A 155 1.70 2.66 5.16
C HIS A 155 1.98 1.83 3.88
N ASP A 156 1.69 0.52 3.93
CA ASP A 156 1.91 -0.40 2.82
C ASP A 156 1.24 0.05 1.52
N ASP A 157 -0.01 0.53 1.59
CA ASP A 157 -0.74 1.02 0.41
C ASP A 157 0.00 2.19 -0.26
N CYS A 158 0.52 3.12 0.53
CA CYS A 158 1.23 4.29 0.02
C CYS A 158 2.55 3.88 -0.64
N TYR A 159 3.27 2.96 0.00
CA TYR A 159 4.51 2.43 -0.57
C TYR A 159 4.24 1.64 -1.85
N ALA A 160 3.25 0.75 -1.87
CA ALA A 160 2.86 -0.02 -3.04
C ALA A 160 2.39 0.89 -4.20
N LEU A 161 1.67 1.97 -3.90
CA LEU A 161 1.30 2.95 -4.93
C LEU A 161 2.54 3.54 -5.61
N MET A 162 3.57 3.90 -4.85
CA MET A 162 4.79 4.50 -5.41
C MET A 162 5.71 3.47 -6.05
N ALA A 163 5.99 2.37 -5.35
CA ALA A 163 6.99 1.40 -5.79
C ALA A 163 6.49 0.42 -6.87
N ASP A 164 5.18 0.19 -6.94
CA ASP A 164 4.56 -0.76 -7.88
C ASP A 164 3.62 -0.06 -8.87
N ALA A 165 2.56 0.62 -8.41
CA ALA A 165 1.53 1.14 -9.31
C ALA A 165 2.00 2.34 -10.15
N ALA A 166 2.70 3.33 -9.60
CA ALA A 166 3.11 4.52 -10.33
C ALA A 166 3.96 4.18 -11.58
N PRO A 167 5.00 3.31 -11.50
CA PRO A 167 5.73 2.87 -12.68
C PRO A 167 4.87 2.15 -13.72
N GLN A 168 3.89 1.33 -13.30
CA GLN A 168 2.99 0.62 -14.21
C GLN A 168 2.10 1.55 -15.00
N TYR A 169 1.70 2.67 -14.41
CA TYR A 169 0.93 3.72 -15.07
C TYR A 169 1.82 4.77 -15.77
N GLY A 170 3.12 4.48 -15.92
CA GLY A 170 4.05 5.35 -16.63
C GLY A 170 4.40 6.65 -15.88
N VAL A 171 4.18 6.70 -14.57
CA VAL A 171 4.51 7.86 -13.74
C VAL A 171 5.88 7.66 -13.11
N ALA A 172 6.87 8.42 -13.59
CA ALA A 172 8.22 8.41 -13.03
C ALA A 172 8.27 9.11 -11.67
N LEU A 173 9.05 8.55 -10.75
CA LEU A 173 9.27 9.13 -9.42
C LEU A 173 10.57 9.93 -9.41
N PRO A 174 10.54 11.23 -9.06
CA PRO A 174 11.77 12.03 -8.90
C PRO A 174 12.40 11.88 -7.50
N PHE A 175 11.97 10.90 -6.73
CA PHE A 175 12.49 10.56 -5.39
C PHE A 175 12.53 9.03 -5.23
N ARG A 176 13.31 8.56 -4.28
CA ARG A 176 13.35 7.14 -3.90
C ARG A 176 12.24 6.83 -2.88
N PRO A 177 11.30 5.95 -3.18
CA PRO A 177 10.35 5.46 -2.18
C PRO A 177 11.05 4.45 -1.26
N VAL A 178 10.95 4.67 0.05
CA VAL A 178 11.51 3.81 1.10
C VAL A 178 10.35 3.26 1.93
N HIS A 179 10.28 1.95 2.14
CA HIS A 179 9.32 1.40 3.07
C HIS A 179 9.79 1.61 4.51
N ILE A 180 8.87 1.82 5.44
CA ILE A 180 9.22 2.03 6.86
C ILE A 180 10.04 0.86 7.43
N PHE A 181 9.84 -0.37 6.96
CA PHE A 181 10.64 -1.52 7.42
C PHE A 181 12.10 -1.38 7.01
N GLU A 182 12.40 -0.90 5.81
CA GLU A 182 13.78 -0.64 5.37
C GLU A 182 14.44 0.41 6.26
N TYR A 183 13.75 1.53 6.49
CA TYR A 183 14.22 2.58 7.38
C TYR A 183 14.48 2.06 8.81
N LEU A 184 13.52 1.37 9.40
CA LEU A 184 13.64 0.84 10.77
C LEU A 184 14.74 -0.21 10.87
N ALA A 185 14.87 -1.12 9.90
CA ALA A 185 15.95 -2.10 9.89
C ALA A 185 17.32 -1.42 9.83
N GLY A 186 17.47 -0.38 9.02
CA GLY A 186 18.68 0.44 8.94
C GLY A 186 19.00 1.12 10.27
N TYR A 187 18.00 1.79 10.84
CA TYR A 187 18.14 2.45 12.15
C TYR A 187 18.57 1.48 13.24
N LEU A 188 17.89 0.34 13.37
CA LEU A 188 18.19 -0.66 14.40
C LEU A 188 19.58 -1.28 14.22
N ARG A 189 20.05 -1.48 12.97
CA ARG A 189 21.41 -1.97 12.73
C ARG A 189 22.48 -0.99 13.21
N SER A 190 22.25 0.31 13.08
CA SER A 190 23.21 1.35 13.50
C SER A 190 23.13 1.70 15.00
N HIS A 191 22.11 1.17 15.73
CA HIS A 191 21.89 1.41 17.17
C HIS A 191 21.73 0.10 17.93
N ARG A 192 22.53 -0.92 17.58
CA ARG A 192 22.40 -2.27 18.19
C ARG A 192 22.62 -2.28 19.68
N GLU A 193 23.49 -1.42 20.17
CA GLU A 193 23.81 -1.26 21.60
C GLU A 193 22.62 -0.75 22.43
N ASP A 194 21.67 -0.08 21.80
CA ASP A 194 20.44 0.42 22.45
C ASP A 194 19.32 -0.62 22.50
N ILE A 195 19.45 -1.74 21.76
CA ILE A 195 18.38 -2.73 21.62
C ILE A 195 18.34 -3.64 22.83
N ARG A 196 17.16 -3.75 23.45
CA ARG A 196 16.86 -4.78 24.45
C ARG A 196 15.95 -5.82 23.82
N PRO A 197 16.39 -7.10 23.68
CA PRO A 197 15.58 -8.16 23.09
C PRO A 197 14.26 -8.35 23.85
N LEU A 198 13.18 -8.51 23.13
CA LEU A 198 11.83 -8.64 23.68
C LEU A 198 11.48 -10.09 24.05
N HIS A 199 12.10 -11.09 23.37
CA HIS A 199 11.81 -12.51 23.53
C HIS A 199 10.32 -12.88 23.40
N TRP A 200 9.64 -12.23 22.45
CA TRP A 200 8.23 -12.47 22.20
C TRP A 200 8.03 -13.43 21.01
N LYS A 201 6.89 -14.13 21.04
CA LYS A 201 6.32 -14.80 19.86
C LYS A 201 5.11 -14.03 19.39
N VAL A 202 5.07 -13.73 18.10
CA VAL A 202 3.99 -12.93 17.50
C VAL A 202 3.40 -13.61 16.30
N ALA A 203 2.11 -13.39 16.06
CA ALA A 203 1.46 -13.67 14.77
C ALA A 203 1.44 -12.38 13.96
N TYR A 204 2.07 -12.40 12.80
CA TYR A 204 2.06 -11.27 11.89
C TYR A 204 0.99 -11.46 10.81
N GLN A 205 -0.01 -10.60 10.82
CA GLN A 205 -1.00 -10.54 9.74
C GLN A 205 -0.51 -9.56 8.66
N ARG A 206 -0.14 -10.12 7.53
CA ARG A 206 0.36 -9.35 6.40
C ARG A 206 -0.76 -8.51 5.76
N PRO A 207 -0.60 -7.19 5.61
CA PRO A 207 -1.55 -6.33 4.90
C PRO A 207 -1.70 -6.71 3.43
N CYS A 208 -2.86 -6.43 2.83
CA CYS A 208 -3.14 -6.82 1.44
C CYS A 208 -2.13 -6.20 0.45
N ALA A 209 -1.89 -4.91 0.53
CA ALA A 209 -0.98 -4.19 -0.37
C ALA A 209 0.49 -4.60 -0.22
N SER A 210 0.87 -5.19 0.92
CA SER A 210 2.20 -5.78 1.13
C SER A 210 2.56 -6.81 0.06
N ARG A 211 1.55 -7.47 -0.52
CA ARG A 211 1.71 -8.49 -1.56
C ARG A 211 2.16 -7.93 -2.91
N LEU A 212 1.97 -6.64 -3.15
CA LEU A 212 2.44 -5.96 -4.35
C LEU A 212 3.95 -5.68 -4.31
N THR A 213 4.52 -5.62 -3.11
CA THR A 213 5.94 -5.31 -2.87
C THR A 213 6.55 -6.30 -1.87
N PRO A 214 6.60 -7.61 -2.18
CA PRO A 214 6.98 -8.65 -1.20
C PRO A 214 8.42 -8.55 -0.71
N GLY A 215 9.32 -7.98 -1.50
CA GLY A 215 10.75 -7.87 -1.16
C GLY A 215 11.04 -7.11 0.15
N LYS A 216 10.15 -6.21 0.57
CA LYS A 216 10.30 -5.47 1.83
C LYS A 216 10.14 -6.34 3.10
N GLU A 217 9.55 -7.53 2.97
CA GLU A 217 9.39 -8.47 4.08
C GLU A 217 10.73 -8.92 4.65
N ASN A 218 11.79 -8.92 3.84
CA ASN A 218 13.15 -9.23 4.29
C ASN A 218 13.61 -8.24 5.37
N HIS A 219 13.22 -6.97 5.26
CA HIS A 219 13.53 -5.96 6.28
C HIS A 219 12.74 -6.19 7.56
N LEU A 220 11.50 -6.68 7.48
CA LEU A 220 10.72 -7.06 8.65
C LEU A 220 11.32 -8.26 9.38
N ASP A 221 11.81 -9.26 8.65
CA ASP A 221 12.54 -10.40 9.22
C ASP A 221 13.81 -9.95 9.93
N ASP A 222 14.53 -8.99 9.36
CA ASP A 222 15.69 -8.37 10.00
C ASP A 222 15.31 -7.64 11.29
N ILE A 223 14.23 -6.86 11.28
CA ILE A 223 13.73 -6.17 12.47
C ILE A 223 13.42 -7.19 13.57
N PHE A 224 12.62 -8.22 13.28
CA PHE A 224 12.26 -9.24 14.28
C PHE A 224 13.48 -9.93 14.87
N ARG A 225 14.47 -10.29 14.03
CA ARG A 225 15.73 -10.89 14.51
C ARG A 225 16.51 -9.92 15.40
N LEU A 226 16.60 -8.63 15.04
CA LEU A 226 17.34 -7.62 15.81
C LEU A 226 16.71 -7.38 17.19
N ILE A 227 15.38 -7.38 17.29
CA ILE A 227 14.66 -7.13 18.54
C ILE A 227 14.32 -8.42 19.32
N GLY A 228 14.77 -9.59 18.85
CA GLY A 228 14.57 -10.87 19.53
C GLY A 228 13.12 -11.34 19.55
N VAL A 229 12.41 -11.20 18.41
CA VAL A 229 11.02 -11.64 18.23
C VAL A 229 10.96 -12.81 17.24
N GLU A 230 10.21 -13.87 17.60
CA GLU A 230 9.84 -14.98 16.72
C GLU A 230 8.46 -14.75 16.11
N ARG A 231 8.28 -15.07 14.81
CA ARG A 231 6.98 -15.05 14.10
C ARG A 231 6.66 -16.39 13.45
#